data_9dbc24abcd0c9622c6ad661d97a8310e
#
_entry.id   9dbc24abcd0c9622c6ad661d97a8310e
#
_cell.length_a   1.000
_cell.length_b   1.000
_cell.length_c   1.000
_cell.angle_alpha   90.00
_cell.angle_beta   90.00
_cell.angle_gamma   90.00
#
_symmetry.space_group_name_H-M   'P 1'
#
loop_
_entity.id
_entity.type
_entity.pdbx_description
1 polymer ?
#
loop_
_entity_poly.entity_id
_entity_poly.type
_entity_poly.pdbx_seq_one_letter_code
_entity_poly.pdbx_strand_id
1 'polypeptide(L)'
;NVVYRDGKAGFYYMKRFNITSITRDREYDVTQGTAGSKIVYFTVNPNGEAEIIKVTLKPNPKIKKIAFEKDFSEIGIKGRQSMGNILSKNDVHKIVLKQRGGSTLGGRKVWFDPDVLRLNYDERGTYLGEFHSEDLILVIMENGEFYTTNFDLNNHYDPGIRIIEKF
;
A
#
# COMPACT_ATOMS: atom_id res chain seq x y z
N ASN A 1 -7.11 2.11 -4.54
CA ASN A 1 -7.71 0.94 -3.88
C ASN A 1 -9.13 0.71 -4.41
N VAL A 2 -9.44 -0.51 -4.73
CA VAL A 2 -10.75 -0.89 -5.28
C VAL A 2 -11.26 -2.17 -4.61
N VAL A 3 -12.55 -2.19 -4.30
CA VAL A 3 -13.30 -3.43 -4.06
C VAL A 3 -14.45 -3.48 -5.06
N TYR A 4 -14.58 -4.59 -5.74
CA TYR A 4 -15.66 -4.82 -6.69
C TYR A 4 -16.28 -6.20 -6.51
N ARG A 5 -17.55 -6.33 -6.89
CA ARG A 5 -18.25 -7.59 -7.00
C ARG A 5 -18.17 -8.09 -8.45
N ASP A 6 -17.66 -9.28 -8.65
CA ASP A 6 -17.63 -9.90 -9.97
C ASP A 6 -19.05 -10.31 -10.40
N GLY A 7 -19.39 -10.01 -11.65
CA GLY A 7 -20.75 -10.25 -12.17
C GLY A 7 -21.07 -11.73 -12.39
N LYS A 8 -20.07 -12.57 -12.67
CA LYS A 8 -20.24 -14.00 -12.93
C LYS A 8 -20.18 -14.82 -11.64
N ALA A 9 -19.09 -14.68 -10.89
CA ALA A 9 -18.87 -15.45 -9.67
C ALA A 9 -19.67 -14.91 -8.48
N GLY A 10 -20.08 -13.65 -8.51
CA GLY A 10 -20.73 -12.98 -7.39
C GLY A 10 -19.82 -12.72 -6.19
N PHE A 11 -18.53 -13.05 -6.29
CA PHE A 11 -17.54 -12.84 -5.24
C PHE A 11 -17.05 -11.41 -5.23
N TYR A 12 -16.58 -10.98 -4.07
CA TYR A 12 -15.98 -9.67 -3.89
C TYR A 12 -14.47 -9.79 -3.92
N TYR A 13 -13.84 -8.95 -4.74
CA TYR A 13 -12.39 -8.87 -4.92
C TYR A 13 -11.90 -7.51 -4.49
N MET A 14 -10.71 -7.48 -3.89
CA MET A 14 -9.99 -6.26 -3.57
C MET A 14 -8.67 -6.21 -4.33
N LYS A 15 -8.28 -5.02 -4.75
CA LYS A 15 -7.01 -4.80 -5.44
C LYS A 15 -6.49 -3.39 -5.28
N ARG A 16 -5.19 -3.26 -5.51
CA ARG A 16 -4.46 -2.00 -5.57
C ARG A 16 -3.77 -1.88 -6.91
N PHE A 17 -3.77 -0.70 -7.47
CA PHE A 17 -3.00 -0.36 -8.65
C PHE A 17 -2.61 1.11 -8.62
N ASN A 18 -1.51 1.45 -9.30
CA ASN A 18 -1.05 2.83 -9.42
C ASN A 18 -1.77 3.52 -10.58
N ILE A 19 -2.10 4.79 -10.36
CA ILE A 19 -2.52 5.71 -11.40
C ILE A 19 -1.31 6.60 -11.70
N THR A 20 -0.62 6.30 -12.80
CA THR A 20 0.66 6.94 -13.14
C THR A 20 0.51 8.11 -14.11
N SER A 21 -0.65 8.23 -14.77
CA SER A 21 -0.95 9.31 -15.69
C SER A 21 -2.43 9.61 -15.73
N ILE A 22 -2.74 10.87 -16.01
CA ILE A 22 -4.11 11.33 -16.24
C ILE A 22 -4.30 11.48 -17.74
N THR A 23 -5.27 10.75 -18.29
CA THR A 23 -5.70 10.92 -19.69
C THR A 23 -7.07 11.58 -19.66
N ARG A 24 -7.18 12.78 -20.25
CA ARG A 24 -8.44 13.52 -20.32
C ARG A 24 -9.46 12.74 -21.15
N ASP A 25 -10.71 12.80 -20.72
CA ASP A 25 -11.88 12.26 -21.43
C ASP A 25 -11.79 10.76 -21.77
N ARG A 26 -11.11 9.98 -20.93
CA ARG A 26 -10.98 8.53 -21.09
C ARG A 26 -11.50 7.80 -19.87
N GLU A 27 -12.46 6.90 -20.10
CA GLU A 27 -13.00 6.00 -19.09
C GLU A 27 -12.17 4.71 -19.03
N TYR A 28 -12.06 4.17 -17.83
CA TYR A 28 -11.35 2.91 -17.58
C TYR A 28 -12.19 1.98 -16.73
N ASP A 29 -12.37 0.76 -17.18
CA ASP A 29 -12.90 -0.30 -16.34
C ASP A 29 -11.85 -0.70 -15.30
N VAL A 30 -12.24 -0.64 -14.03
CA VAL A 30 -11.40 -1.03 -12.89
C VAL A 30 -11.87 -2.34 -12.25
N THR A 31 -12.81 -3.05 -12.87
CA THR A 31 -13.15 -4.43 -12.56
C THR A 31 -12.30 -5.37 -13.41
N GLN A 32 -12.77 -6.55 -13.72
CA GLN A 32 -12.14 -7.45 -14.69
C GLN A 32 -12.92 -7.51 -16.02
N GLY A 33 -13.87 -6.62 -16.22
CA GLY A 33 -14.67 -6.54 -17.44
C GLY A 33 -15.78 -7.60 -17.55
N THR A 34 -16.02 -8.41 -16.51
CA THR A 34 -17.13 -9.37 -16.49
C THR A 34 -18.45 -8.62 -16.42
N ALA A 35 -19.37 -8.94 -17.34
CA ALA A 35 -20.70 -8.33 -17.37
C ALA A 35 -21.42 -8.43 -16.01
N GLY A 36 -22.02 -7.31 -15.57
CA GLY A 36 -22.69 -7.23 -14.28
C GLY A 36 -21.77 -7.00 -13.06
N SER A 37 -20.46 -6.83 -13.29
CA SER A 37 -19.54 -6.44 -12.21
C SER A 37 -19.86 -5.04 -11.70
N LYS A 38 -19.70 -4.83 -10.39
CA LYS A 38 -19.99 -3.55 -9.73
C LYS A 38 -18.89 -3.16 -8.77
N ILE A 39 -18.44 -1.91 -8.84
CA ILE A 39 -17.55 -1.33 -7.84
C ILE A 39 -18.37 -1.04 -6.60
N VAL A 40 -17.89 -1.50 -5.44
CA VAL A 40 -18.53 -1.28 -4.13
C VAL A 40 -17.71 -0.42 -3.19
N TYR A 41 -16.44 -0.22 -3.51
CA TYR A 41 -15.54 0.69 -2.80
C TYR A 41 -14.43 1.16 -3.73
N PHE A 42 -14.12 2.44 -3.68
CA PHE A 42 -13.05 3.03 -4.48
C PHE A 42 -12.43 4.22 -3.76
N THR A 43 -11.11 4.26 -3.70
CA THR A 43 -10.36 5.41 -3.20
C THR A 43 -9.12 5.66 -4.05
N VAL A 44 -8.74 6.93 -4.13
CA VAL A 44 -7.50 7.38 -4.76
C VAL A 44 -6.77 8.24 -3.73
N ASN A 45 -5.77 7.67 -3.08
CA ASN A 45 -4.96 8.35 -2.08
C ASN A 45 -3.47 8.12 -2.37
N PRO A 46 -2.61 9.10 -2.10
CA PRO A 46 -1.16 8.96 -2.27
C PRO A 46 -0.57 7.80 -1.46
N ASN A 47 -1.15 7.52 -0.29
CA ASN A 47 -0.72 6.44 0.61
C ASN A 47 -1.85 5.41 0.82
N GLY A 48 -2.34 4.86 -0.28
CA GLY A 48 -3.46 3.91 -0.26
C GLY A 48 -3.18 2.60 0.47
N GLU A 49 -1.93 2.25 0.73
CA GLU A 49 -1.56 1.07 1.52
C GLU A 49 -1.95 1.16 2.99
N ALA A 50 -1.99 2.37 3.54
CA ALA A 50 -2.36 2.57 4.94
C ALA A 50 -3.88 2.56 5.17
N GLU A 51 -4.67 2.31 4.13
CA GLU A 51 -6.13 2.23 4.28
C GLU A 51 -6.55 0.92 4.91
N ILE A 52 -7.38 1.04 5.95
CA ILE A 52 -8.08 -0.08 6.56
C ILE A 52 -9.58 0.11 6.34
N ILE A 53 -10.22 -0.91 5.80
CA ILE A 53 -11.67 -0.94 5.62
C ILE A 53 -12.33 -1.91 6.59
N LYS A 54 -13.53 -1.55 7.05
CA LYS A 54 -14.42 -2.45 7.77
C LYS A 54 -15.49 -2.95 6.82
N VAL A 55 -15.52 -4.25 6.66
CA VAL A 55 -16.47 -4.95 5.80
C VAL A 55 -17.55 -5.58 6.66
N THR A 56 -18.81 -5.30 6.36
CA THR A 56 -19.96 -5.95 6.99
C THR A 56 -20.67 -6.79 5.95
N LEU A 57 -20.86 -8.06 6.24
CA LEU A 57 -21.56 -9.00 5.38
C LEU A 57 -23.06 -8.96 5.63
N LYS A 58 -23.84 -9.38 4.64
CA LYS A 58 -25.27 -9.64 4.86
C LYS A 58 -25.44 -10.81 5.83
N PRO A 59 -26.35 -10.72 6.79
CA PRO A 59 -26.63 -11.81 7.71
C PRO A 59 -27.01 -13.09 6.96
N ASN A 60 -26.37 -14.19 7.33
CA ASN A 60 -26.66 -15.51 6.80
C ASN A 60 -26.41 -16.53 7.93
N PRO A 61 -27.30 -17.52 8.18
CA PRO A 61 -27.14 -18.50 9.24
C PRO A 61 -25.82 -19.29 9.20
N LYS A 62 -25.19 -19.38 8.02
CA LYS A 62 -23.90 -20.05 7.83
C LYS A 62 -22.69 -19.18 8.18
N ILE A 63 -22.88 -17.91 8.45
CA ILE A 63 -21.78 -16.95 8.69
C ILE A 63 -21.73 -16.63 10.18
N LYS A 64 -20.65 -17.06 10.85
CA LYS A 64 -20.42 -16.79 12.28
C LYS A 64 -19.95 -15.37 12.53
N LYS A 65 -19.12 -14.80 11.64
CA LYS A 65 -18.54 -13.46 11.78
C LYS A 65 -19.01 -12.58 10.62
N ILE A 66 -19.96 -11.70 10.91
CA ILE A 66 -20.58 -10.81 9.92
C ILE A 66 -19.81 -9.51 9.66
N ALA A 67 -18.80 -9.20 10.47
CA ALA A 67 -17.97 -8.02 10.25
C ALA A 67 -16.49 -8.36 10.47
N PHE A 68 -15.64 -7.82 9.61
CA PHE A 68 -14.19 -7.95 9.70
C PHE A 68 -13.50 -6.72 9.14
N GLU A 69 -12.25 -6.56 9.47
CA GLU A 69 -11.40 -5.50 8.93
C GLU A 69 -10.45 -6.08 7.90
N LYS A 70 -10.08 -5.26 6.93
CA LYS A 70 -9.11 -5.62 5.92
C LYS A 70 -8.19 -4.44 5.64
N ASP A 71 -6.91 -4.72 5.69
CA ASP A 71 -5.84 -3.77 5.45
C ASP A 71 -5.36 -3.90 4.00
N PHE A 72 -5.28 -2.80 3.28
CA PHE A 72 -4.79 -2.79 1.91
C PHE A 72 -3.27 -3.03 1.83
N SER A 73 -2.51 -2.83 2.91
CA SER A 73 -1.09 -3.17 2.95
C SER A 73 -0.80 -4.67 2.77
N GLU A 74 -1.77 -5.51 3.10
CA GLU A 74 -1.65 -6.98 2.96
C GLU A 74 -1.69 -7.46 1.50
N ILE A 75 -2.03 -6.58 0.55
CA ILE A 75 -2.10 -6.94 -0.88
C ILE A 75 -1.11 -6.13 -1.71
N GLY A 76 -0.46 -6.82 -2.63
CA GLY A 76 0.49 -6.20 -3.55
C GLY A 76 -0.17 -5.30 -4.59
N ILE A 77 0.57 -4.31 -5.08
CA ILE A 77 0.18 -3.49 -6.22
C ILE A 77 0.28 -4.35 -7.48
N LYS A 78 -0.78 -4.38 -8.28
CA LYS A 78 -0.86 -5.12 -9.55
C LYS A 78 -1.40 -4.22 -10.66
N GLY A 79 -1.52 -4.76 -11.86
CA GLY A 79 -2.13 -4.04 -12.98
C GLY A 79 -3.62 -3.74 -12.75
N ARG A 80 -4.12 -2.63 -13.32
CA ARG A 80 -5.53 -2.23 -13.21
C ARG A 80 -6.51 -3.35 -13.62
N GLN A 81 -6.18 -4.14 -14.62
CA GLN A 81 -7.02 -5.25 -15.13
C GLN A 81 -6.85 -6.57 -14.38
N SER A 82 -6.02 -6.62 -13.35
CA SER A 82 -5.89 -7.83 -12.53
C SER A 82 -7.19 -8.14 -11.81
N MET A 83 -7.44 -9.41 -11.51
CA MET A 83 -8.61 -9.84 -10.74
C MET A 83 -8.53 -9.32 -9.30
N GLY A 84 -7.35 -9.29 -8.72
CA GLY A 84 -7.13 -8.97 -7.31
C GLY A 84 -7.27 -10.20 -6.41
N ASN A 85 -7.36 -9.93 -5.11
CA ASN A 85 -7.48 -10.94 -4.08
C ASN A 85 -8.95 -11.07 -3.65
N ILE A 86 -9.40 -12.28 -3.34
CA ILE A 86 -10.76 -12.49 -2.83
C ILE A 86 -10.89 -11.82 -1.47
N LEU A 87 -11.82 -10.90 -1.36
CA LEU A 87 -12.21 -10.26 -0.11
C LEU A 87 -13.29 -11.08 0.61
N SER A 88 -14.32 -11.49 -0.13
CA SER A 88 -15.44 -12.28 0.40
C SER A 88 -16.12 -13.07 -0.70
N LYS A 89 -16.51 -14.31 -0.36
CA LYS A 89 -17.41 -15.12 -1.17
C LYS A 89 -18.88 -14.92 -0.78
N ASN A 90 -19.12 -14.22 0.31
CA ASN A 90 -20.45 -13.92 0.83
C ASN A 90 -20.85 -12.49 0.46
N ASP A 91 -22.13 -12.24 0.41
CA ASP A 91 -22.66 -10.93 0.08
C ASP A 91 -22.25 -9.87 1.10
N VAL A 92 -21.67 -8.81 0.59
CA VAL A 92 -21.30 -7.64 1.38
C VAL A 92 -22.52 -6.72 1.52
N HIS A 93 -22.80 -6.31 2.75
CA HIS A 93 -23.82 -5.32 3.05
C HIS A 93 -23.26 -3.91 2.96
N LYS A 94 -22.08 -3.70 3.57
CA LYS A 94 -21.46 -2.37 3.67
C LYS A 94 -19.95 -2.46 3.78
N ILE A 95 -19.26 -1.50 3.14
CA ILE A 95 -17.84 -1.24 3.32
C ILE A 95 -17.68 0.19 3.83
N VAL A 96 -16.94 0.36 4.91
CA VAL A 96 -16.67 1.66 5.53
C VAL A 96 -15.16 1.81 5.68
N LEU A 97 -14.66 2.98 5.33
CA LEU A 97 -13.30 3.36 5.64
C LEU A 97 -13.15 3.50 7.16
N LYS A 98 -12.27 2.71 7.75
CA LYS A 98 -11.92 2.77 9.17
C LYS A 98 -10.73 3.68 9.41
N GLN A 99 -9.69 3.51 8.61
CA GLN A 99 -8.49 4.33 8.65
C GLN A 99 -8.18 4.80 7.25
N ARG A 100 -8.11 6.11 7.09
CA ARG A 100 -7.77 6.73 5.81
C ARG A 100 -6.27 6.55 5.55
N GLY A 101 -5.92 6.02 4.38
CA GLY A 101 -4.60 6.18 3.80
C GLY A 101 -4.41 7.63 3.43
N GLY A 102 -4.24 8.46 4.40
CA GLY A 102 -3.81 9.83 4.21
C GLY A 102 -2.33 9.90 4.49
N SER A 103 -1.68 10.99 4.08
CA SER A 103 -0.38 11.30 4.63
C SER A 103 -0.49 11.10 6.14
N THR A 104 0.16 10.09 6.63
CA THR A 104 0.54 10.11 8.02
C THR A 104 1.28 11.45 8.13
N LEU A 105 0.72 12.40 8.86
CA LEU A 105 1.46 13.59 9.30
C LEU A 105 2.69 13.19 10.14
N GLY A 106 2.91 11.90 10.37
CA GLY A 106 4.15 11.28 10.77
C GLY A 106 4.65 10.39 9.65
N GLY A 107 5.77 10.71 9.06
CA GLY A 107 6.48 9.83 8.14
C GLY A 107 6.86 8.53 8.85
N ARG A 108 7.28 7.54 8.08
CA ARG A 108 7.82 6.31 8.63
C ARG A 108 9.18 6.59 9.24
N LYS A 109 9.33 6.35 10.54
CA LYS A 109 10.62 6.49 11.22
C LYS A 109 11.58 5.45 10.69
N VAL A 110 12.77 5.89 10.29
CA VAL A 110 13.81 5.04 9.69
C VAL A 110 15.10 5.18 10.46
N TRP A 111 15.74 4.06 10.72
CA TRP A 111 17.08 3.97 11.33
C TRP A 111 18.04 3.27 10.37
N PHE A 112 19.29 3.63 10.47
CA PHE A 112 20.39 2.94 9.79
C PHE A 112 21.23 2.17 10.81
N ASP A 113 21.34 0.88 10.60
CA ASP A 113 22.17 -0.01 11.41
C ASP A 113 23.56 -0.14 10.74
N PRO A 114 24.62 0.45 11.30
CA PRO A 114 25.96 0.42 10.70
C PRO A 114 26.62 -0.96 10.79
N ASP A 115 26.18 -1.83 11.69
CA ASP A 115 26.80 -3.16 11.87
C ASP A 115 26.39 -4.11 10.75
N VAL A 116 25.16 -3.97 10.24
CA VAL A 116 24.64 -4.79 9.15
C VAL A 116 24.49 -4.01 7.84
N LEU A 117 24.79 -2.70 7.84
CA LEU A 117 24.70 -1.78 6.69
C LEU A 117 23.32 -1.79 6.04
N ARG A 118 22.27 -1.73 6.88
CA ARG A 118 20.87 -1.75 6.43
C ARG A 118 19.99 -0.76 7.16
N LEU A 119 18.90 -0.39 6.49
CA LEU A 119 17.82 0.34 7.12
C LEU A 119 16.94 -0.61 7.95
N ASN A 120 16.29 -0.05 8.96
CA ASN A 120 15.30 -0.75 9.76
C ASN A 120 14.26 0.21 10.34
N TYR A 121 13.17 -0.36 10.87
CA TYR A 121 12.10 0.35 11.58
C TYR A 121 12.08 -0.01 13.08
N ASP A 122 13.08 -0.78 13.53
CA ASP A 122 13.14 -1.39 14.85
C ASP A 122 14.00 -0.60 15.85
N GLU A 123 14.25 0.68 15.54
CA GLU A 123 15.04 1.59 16.39
C GLU A 123 16.50 1.16 16.61
N ARG A 124 17.08 0.41 15.66
CA ARG A 124 18.48 -0.03 15.74
C ARG A 124 19.40 0.91 14.96
N GLY A 125 20.46 1.38 15.62
CA GLY A 125 21.47 2.24 15.03
C GLY A 125 21.10 3.73 15.03
N THR A 126 21.45 4.42 13.96
CA THR A 126 21.29 5.86 13.82
C THR A 126 19.91 6.23 13.30
N TYR A 127 19.19 7.10 14.00
CA TYR A 127 17.91 7.63 13.53
C TYR A 127 18.12 8.61 12.38
N LEU A 128 17.51 8.32 11.23
CA LEU A 128 17.62 9.16 10.04
C LEU A 128 16.45 10.16 9.90
N GLY A 129 15.35 9.94 10.62
CA GLY A 129 14.19 10.83 10.54
C GLY A 129 12.89 10.10 10.17
N GLU A 130 11.86 10.90 9.95
CA GLU A 130 10.57 10.44 9.42
C GLU A 130 10.54 10.64 7.92
N PHE A 131 10.26 9.56 7.17
CA PHE A 131 10.29 9.51 5.72
C PHE A 131 8.87 9.40 5.14
N HIS A 132 8.59 10.19 4.12
CA HIS A 132 7.41 10.11 3.27
C HIS A 132 7.76 9.45 1.93
N SER A 133 6.77 9.14 1.12
CA SER A 133 6.94 8.35 -0.12
C SER A 133 7.99 8.89 -1.10
N GLU A 134 8.17 10.21 -1.12
CA GLU A 134 9.08 10.88 -2.06
C GLU A 134 10.46 11.20 -1.46
N ASP A 135 10.63 10.94 -0.17
CA ASP A 135 11.89 11.24 0.51
C ASP A 135 12.99 10.26 0.09
N LEU A 136 14.18 10.77 -0.02
CA LEU A 136 15.37 10.00 -0.36
C LEU A 136 16.36 9.99 0.81
N ILE A 137 17.33 9.11 0.72
CA ILE A 137 18.49 9.04 1.60
C ILE A 137 19.70 9.48 0.79
N LEU A 138 20.43 10.46 1.31
CA LEU A 138 21.74 10.86 0.80
C LEU A 138 22.81 10.03 1.49
N VAL A 139 23.69 9.43 0.72
CA VAL A 139 24.86 8.70 1.18
C VAL A 139 26.12 9.39 0.64
N ILE A 140 27.06 9.72 1.51
CA ILE A 140 28.37 10.25 1.14
C ILE A 140 29.42 9.27 1.67
N MET A 141 30.28 8.82 0.78
CA MET A 141 31.32 7.85 1.09
C MET A 141 32.61 8.58 1.55
N GLU A 142 33.48 7.87 2.23
CA GLU A 142 34.79 8.40 2.68
C GLU A 142 35.69 8.83 1.51
N ASN A 143 35.54 8.20 0.35
CA ASN A 143 36.27 8.54 -0.88
C ASN A 143 35.74 9.81 -1.59
N GLY A 144 34.65 10.40 -1.06
CA GLY A 144 34.00 11.61 -1.60
C GLY A 144 32.93 11.35 -2.65
N GLU A 145 32.69 10.10 -3.01
CA GLU A 145 31.53 9.73 -3.84
C GLU A 145 30.23 9.91 -3.07
N PHE A 146 29.15 10.23 -3.77
CA PHE A 146 27.82 10.34 -3.17
C PHE A 146 26.75 9.81 -4.11
N TYR A 147 25.66 9.34 -3.51
CA TYR A 147 24.49 8.87 -4.25
C TYR A 147 23.23 9.01 -3.39
N THR A 148 22.07 8.91 -4.02
CA THR A 148 20.79 8.88 -3.32
C THR A 148 20.09 7.55 -3.54
N THR A 149 19.38 7.07 -2.50
CA THR A 149 18.51 5.90 -2.58
C THR A 149 17.13 6.20 -2.04
N ASN A 150 16.16 5.35 -2.36
CA ASN A 150 14.93 5.31 -1.58
C ASN A 150 15.19 4.66 -0.21
N PHE A 151 14.18 4.65 0.67
CA PHE A 151 14.30 4.05 2.00
C PHE A 151 13.71 2.62 2.08
N ASP A 152 13.87 1.83 1.01
CA ASP A 152 13.50 0.40 1.00
C ASP A 152 14.44 -0.38 1.94
N LEU A 153 13.86 -1.20 2.84
CA LEU A 153 14.63 -2.04 3.77
C LEU A 153 15.48 -3.10 3.08
N ASN A 154 15.20 -3.40 1.81
CA ASN A 154 16.01 -4.32 1.02
C ASN A 154 17.31 -3.69 0.49
N ASN A 155 17.45 -2.36 0.60
CA ASN A 155 18.68 -1.71 0.21
C ASN A 155 19.85 -2.19 1.07
N HIS A 156 20.95 -2.49 0.40
CA HIS A 156 22.24 -2.77 0.99
C HIS A 156 23.16 -1.58 0.76
N TYR A 157 23.87 -1.20 1.81
CA TYR A 157 24.84 -0.13 1.75
C TYR A 157 26.25 -0.70 1.85
N ASP A 158 27.22 -0.04 1.20
CA ASP A 158 28.60 -0.42 1.24
C ASP A 158 29.31 0.12 2.49
N PRO A 159 30.35 -0.53 2.99
CA PRO A 159 31.17 0.01 4.07
C PRO A 159 31.92 1.27 3.62
N GLY A 160 32.31 2.12 4.58
CA GLY A 160 32.98 3.40 4.28
C GLY A 160 32.02 4.57 4.07
N ILE A 161 30.82 4.48 4.64
CA ILE A 161 29.88 5.60 4.70
C ILE A 161 30.40 6.64 5.68
N ARG A 162 30.56 7.87 5.20
CA ARG A 162 30.91 9.03 6.03
C ARG A 162 29.65 9.75 6.55
N ILE A 163 28.64 9.88 5.68
CA ILE A 163 27.37 10.53 6.01
C ILE A 163 26.25 9.71 5.38
N ILE A 164 25.22 9.45 6.17
CA ILE A 164 23.94 8.90 5.72
C ILE A 164 22.84 9.69 6.40
N GLU A 165 21.98 10.32 5.63
CA GLU A 165 20.93 11.20 6.17
C GLU A 165 19.74 11.30 5.21
N LYS A 166 18.64 11.80 5.73
CA LYS A 166 17.46 12.12 4.92
C LYS A 166 17.76 13.29 3.99
N PHE A 167 17.39 13.15 2.71
CA PHE A 167 17.55 14.16 1.67
C PHE A 167 16.19 14.71 1.22
#